data_0464832aaa23704d27dff2c16751fc63
#
_entry.id   0464832aaa23704d27dff2c16751fc63
#
_cell.length_a   1.000
_cell.length_b   1.000
_cell.length_c   1.000
_cell.angle_alpha   90.00
_cell.angle_beta   90.00
_cell.angle_gamma   90.00
#
_symmetry.space_group_name_H-M   'P 1'
#
loop_
_entity.id
_entity.type
_entity.pdbx_description
1 polymer ?
#
loop_
_entity_poly.entity_id
_entity_poly.type
_entity_poly.pdbx_seq_one_letter_code
_entity_poly.pdbx_strand_id
1 'polypeptide(L)'
;MSSNKFWKLLGALGLVFALPWLFLIVIPFIQMSNAEPIPYTEADGVEGSTAYPDKALQRYGASDYGRQIYAAEGCAYCHTQMIRPTYAGPDMWRPGWGGREKEGLARATHPGDYATEKVALLGYQRIGQDLSNVGHRIKSRELMHQHLADPKGLDPNSGMPAYKHLYKKSSVREGYVPTGKAEALVDYLMSLKKDQQIPGAIASGS
;
A
#
# COMPACT_ATOMS: atom_id res chain seq x y z
N MET A 1 -24.92 -38.95 -30.79
CA MET A 1 -25.31 -37.53 -30.60
C MET A 1 -25.25 -36.88 -31.97
N SER A 2 -26.35 -36.27 -32.48
CA SER A 2 -26.29 -35.67 -33.82
C SER A 2 -25.31 -34.48 -33.81
N SER A 3 -24.53 -34.32 -34.90
CA SER A 3 -23.52 -33.26 -35.06
C SER A 3 -24.05 -31.89 -34.66
N ASN A 4 -25.29 -31.57 -34.96
CA ASN A 4 -25.95 -30.32 -34.60
C ASN A 4 -26.13 -30.09 -33.09
N LYS A 5 -26.34 -31.14 -32.30
CA LYS A 5 -26.46 -31.04 -30.83
C LYS A 5 -25.10 -30.79 -30.20
N PHE A 6 -24.05 -31.38 -30.75
CA PHE A 6 -22.66 -31.19 -30.30
C PHE A 6 -22.22 -29.73 -30.48
N TRP A 7 -22.44 -29.16 -31.67
CA TRP A 7 -22.07 -27.76 -31.93
C TRP A 7 -22.87 -26.75 -31.10
N LYS A 8 -24.15 -27.02 -30.87
CA LYS A 8 -24.95 -26.19 -29.94
C LYS A 8 -24.46 -26.26 -28.50
N LEU A 9 -24.06 -27.43 -28.04
CA LEU A 9 -23.48 -27.59 -26.72
C LEU A 9 -22.15 -26.83 -26.59
N LEU A 10 -21.26 -26.94 -27.57
CA LEU A 10 -20.00 -26.20 -27.59
C LEU A 10 -20.20 -24.68 -27.60
N GLY A 11 -21.16 -24.22 -28.39
CA GLY A 11 -21.53 -22.79 -28.45
C GLY A 11 -22.07 -22.28 -27.11
N ALA A 12 -22.97 -23.06 -26.48
CA ALA A 12 -23.48 -22.71 -25.16
C ALA A 12 -22.38 -22.69 -24.09
N LEU A 13 -21.51 -23.71 -24.08
CA LEU A 13 -20.38 -23.78 -23.17
C LEU A 13 -19.41 -22.61 -23.38
N GLY A 14 -19.07 -22.30 -24.64
CA GLY A 14 -18.24 -21.16 -24.99
C GLY A 14 -18.83 -19.84 -24.49
N LEU A 15 -20.12 -19.65 -24.63
CA LEU A 15 -20.80 -18.45 -24.15
C LEU A 15 -20.81 -18.32 -22.63
N VAL A 16 -21.03 -19.43 -21.92
CA VAL A 16 -21.00 -19.47 -20.44
C VAL A 16 -19.62 -19.09 -19.88
N PHE A 17 -18.54 -19.44 -20.59
CA PHE A 17 -17.19 -19.06 -20.15
C PHE A 17 -16.77 -17.68 -20.68
N ALA A 18 -17.14 -17.32 -21.90
CA ALA A 18 -16.73 -16.05 -22.51
C ALA A 18 -17.38 -14.83 -21.84
N LEU A 19 -18.64 -14.93 -21.43
CA LEU A 19 -19.34 -13.80 -20.78
C LEU A 19 -18.70 -13.42 -19.43
N PRO A 20 -18.51 -14.32 -18.47
CA PRO A 20 -17.81 -13.97 -17.23
C PRO A 20 -16.39 -13.45 -17.49
N TRP A 21 -15.66 -14.06 -18.43
CA TRP A 21 -14.31 -13.62 -18.76
C TRP A 21 -14.32 -12.18 -19.32
N LEU A 22 -15.26 -11.86 -20.20
CA LEU A 22 -15.42 -10.51 -20.75
C LEU A 22 -15.74 -9.49 -19.66
N PHE A 23 -16.73 -9.77 -18.82
CA PHE A 23 -17.19 -8.82 -17.80
C PHE A 23 -16.28 -8.70 -16.58
N LEU A 24 -15.62 -9.79 -16.17
CA LEU A 24 -14.82 -9.80 -14.96
C LEU A 24 -13.32 -9.57 -15.21
N ILE A 25 -12.86 -9.76 -16.43
CA ILE A 25 -11.43 -9.62 -16.76
C ILE A 25 -11.22 -8.55 -17.82
N VAL A 26 -11.82 -8.68 -19.00
CA VAL A 26 -11.49 -7.79 -20.14
C VAL A 26 -11.96 -6.36 -19.88
N ILE A 27 -13.20 -6.16 -19.48
CA ILE A 27 -13.74 -4.81 -19.23
C ILE A 27 -12.99 -4.12 -18.08
N PRO A 28 -12.81 -4.73 -16.88
CA PRO A 28 -12.00 -4.12 -15.83
C PRO A 28 -10.55 -3.87 -16.26
N PHE A 29 -9.94 -4.77 -17.01
CA PHE A 29 -8.58 -4.57 -17.51
C PHE A 29 -8.48 -3.32 -18.40
N ILE A 30 -9.40 -3.14 -19.35
CA ILE A 30 -9.42 -1.95 -20.22
C ILE A 30 -9.67 -0.68 -19.42
N GLN A 31 -10.59 -0.71 -18.45
CA GLN A 31 -10.86 0.42 -17.58
C GLN A 31 -9.63 0.81 -16.72
N MET A 32 -8.93 -0.19 -16.20
CA MET A 32 -7.76 0.04 -15.35
C MET A 32 -6.51 0.41 -16.16
N SER A 33 -6.36 -0.08 -17.40
CA SER A 33 -5.20 0.24 -18.25
C SER A 33 -5.15 1.73 -18.61
N ASN A 34 -6.29 2.41 -18.60
CA ASN A 34 -6.41 3.84 -18.86
C ASN A 34 -6.49 4.69 -17.58
N ALA A 35 -6.31 4.08 -16.40
CA ALA A 35 -6.33 4.81 -15.14
C ALA A 35 -5.11 5.73 -15.04
N GLU A 36 -5.34 7.02 -14.91
CA GLU A 36 -4.28 7.97 -14.64
C GLU A 36 -3.84 7.90 -13.17
N PRO A 37 -2.54 8.05 -12.88
CA PRO A 37 -2.06 8.15 -11.52
C PRO A 37 -2.72 9.33 -10.78
N ILE A 38 -3.11 9.12 -9.54
CA ILE A 38 -3.68 10.19 -8.73
C ILE A 38 -2.55 11.13 -8.32
N PRO A 39 -2.61 12.43 -8.68
CA PRO A 39 -1.58 13.38 -8.29
C PRO A 39 -1.57 13.59 -6.78
N TYR A 40 -0.39 13.75 -6.22
CA TYR A 40 -0.21 14.12 -4.82
C TYR A 40 -0.49 15.62 -4.67
N THR A 41 -1.38 15.95 -3.74
CA THR A 41 -1.64 17.34 -3.32
C THR A 41 -1.20 17.47 -1.87
N GLU A 42 -0.23 18.31 -1.57
CA GLU A 42 0.12 18.61 -0.19
C GLU A 42 -0.99 19.40 0.51
N ALA A 43 -1.05 19.27 1.85
CA ALA A 43 -2.11 19.89 2.65
C ALA A 43 -2.14 21.43 2.59
N ASP A 44 -1.08 22.05 2.08
CA ASP A 44 -0.90 23.48 1.87
C ASP A 44 -1.22 23.96 0.43
N GLY A 45 -1.78 23.08 -0.40
CA GLY A 45 -2.21 23.41 -1.76
C GLY A 45 -1.11 23.48 -2.79
N VAL A 46 0.11 23.08 -2.46
CA VAL A 46 1.17 22.91 -3.46
C VAL A 46 0.92 21.61 -4.22
N GLU A 47 0.58 21.74 -5.49
CA GLU A 47 0.45 20.61 -6.40
C GLU A 47 1.79 19.90 -6.54
N GLY A 48 1.97 18.81 -5.85
CA GLY A 48 3.07 17.89 -6.10
C GLY A 48 2.80 17.16 -7.42
N SER A 49 3.67 17.28 -8.40
CA SER A 49 3.56 16.65 -9.73
C SER A 49 3.67 15.14 -9.71
N THR A 50 3.40 14.46 -8.59
CA THR A 50 3.88 13.11 -8.42
C THR A 50 2.81 12.13 -8.03
N ALA A 51 2.67 11.13 -8.89
CA ALA A 51 2.02 9.90 -8.55
C ALA A 51 2.66 9.28 -7.29
N TYR A 52 1.86 8.66 -6.46
CA TYR A 52 2.31 7.89 -5.32
C TYR A 52 3.18 6.68 -5.78
N PRO A 53 4.26 6.32 -5.06
CA PRO A 53 4.83 6.99 -3.89
C PRO A 53 5.49 8.34 -4.23
N ASP A 54 5.46 9.27 -3.27
CA ASP A 54 5.98 10.63 -3.42
C ASP A 54 7.41 10.64 -3.97
N LYS A 55 7.60 11.25 -5.15
CA LYS A 55 8.92 11.32 -5.80
C LYS A 55 9.94 12.14 -5.00
N ALA A 56 9.50 13.08 -4.15
CA ALA A 56 10.40 13.81 -3.29
C ALA A 56 11.13 12.89 -2.28
N LEU A 57 10.50 11.79 -1.90
CA LEU A 57 11.09 10.75 -1.06
C LEU A 57 11.80 9.65 -1.86
N GLN A 58 11.64 9.62 -3.17
CA GLN A 58 12.39 8.74 -4.09
C GLN A 58 13.82 9.22 -4.33
N ARG A 59 14.39 10.00 -3.43
CA ARG A 59 15.75 10.52 -3.57
C ARG A 59 16.70 9.42 -4.03
N TYR A 60 17.13 9.49 -5.30
CA TYR A 60 18.12 8.59 -5.90
C TYR A 60 17.75 7.09 -5.89
N GLY A 61 16.46 6.75 -6.02
CA GLY A 61 16.01 5.35 -6.03
C GLY A 61 15.92 4.70 -4.65
N ALA A 62 16.10 5.44 -3.57
CA ALA A 62 16.05 4.89 -2.21
C ALA A 62 14.67 4.29 -1.88
N SER A 63 13.59 4.95 -2.29
CA SER A 63 12.23 4.44 -2.09
C SER A 63 11.96 3.15 -2.88
N ASP A 64 12.41 3.06 -4.13
CA ASP A 64 12.28 1.83 -4.93
C ASP A 64 13.10 0.69 -4.36
N TYR A 65 14.31 0.98 -3.88
CA TYR A 65 15.14 0.00 -3.20
C TYR A 65 14.51 -0.43 -1.87
N GLY A 66 13.98 0.52 -1.10
CA GLY A 66 13.25 0.24 0.13
C GLY A 66 12.02 -0.64 -0.10
N ARG A 67 11.32 -0.43 -1.22
CA ARG A 67 10.20 -1.27 -1.64
C ARG A 67 10.63 -2.72 -1.94
N GLN A 68 11.78 -2.90 -2.57
CA GLN A 68 12.35 -4.24 -2.78
C GLN A 68 12.69 -4.92 -1.46
N ILE A 69 13.27 -4.18 -0.51
CA ILE A 69 13.57 -4.67 0.84
C ILE A 69 12.27 -5.04 1.57
N TYR A 70 11.25 -4.19 1.52
CA TYR A 70 9.93 -4.46 2.10
C TYR A 70 9.35 -5.79 1.60
N ALA A 71 9.45 -6.05 0.30
CA ALA A 71 9.00 -7.30 -0.29
C ALA A 71 9.88 -8.50 0.14
N ALA A 72 11.20 -8.33 0.13
CA ALA A 72 12.16 -9.38 0.48
C ALA A 72 12.09 -9.78 1.96
N GLU A 73 11.87 -8.82 2.85
CA GLU A 73 11.74 -9.04 4.30
C GLU A 73 10.37 -9.59 4.71
N GLY A 74 9.46 -9.76 3.74
CA GLY A 74 8.17 -10.40 3.97
C GLY A 74 7.14 -9.53 4.71
N CYS A 75 7.32 -8.21 4.75
CA CYS A 75 6.41 -7.29 5.44
C CYS A 75 4.95 -7.42 4.97
N ALA A 76 4.76 -7.68 3.67
CA ALA A 76 3.45 -7.89 3.04
C ALA A 76 2.70 -9.14 3.56
N TYR A 77 3.35 -10.07 4.24
CA TYR A 77 2.64 -11.21 4.85
C TYR A 77 1.83 -10.81 6.07
N CYS A 78 2.27 -9.80 6.82
CA CYS A 78 1.62 -9.36 8.05
C CYS A 78 0.92 -8.00 7.92
N HIS A 79 1.29 -7.20 6.93
CA HIS A 79 0.77 -5.85 6.69
C HIS A 79 0.13 -5.74 5.32
N THR A 80 -0.97 -4.99 5.25
CA THR A 80 -1.57 -4.59 3.97
C THR A 80 -1.20 -3.15 3.64
N GLN A 81 -1.36 -2.80 2.37
CA GLN A 81 -1.30 -1.43 1.86
C GLN A 81 -2.60 -1.15 1.08
N MET A 82 -3.74 -1.40 1.70
CA MET A 82 -5.05 -1.24 1.08
C MET A 82 -6.08 -0.85 2.13
N ILE A 83 -6.65 0.33 2.02
CA ILE A 83 -7.79 0.77 2.82
C ILE A 83 -9.07 0.30 2.14
N ARG A 84 -9.81 -0.58 2.81
CA ARG A 84 -11.06 -1.12 2.27
C ARG A 84 -12.17 -0.07 2.30
N PRO A 85 -13.10 -0.10 1.34
CA PRO A 85 -14.31 0.70 1.38
C PRO A 85 -15.22 0.26 2.53
N THR A 86 -16.13 1.13 2.93
CA THR A 86 -16.99 0.97 4.11
C THR A 86 -17.83 -0.31 4.12
N TYR A 87 -18.27 -0.76 2.95
CA TYR A 87 -19.02 -2.01 2.81
C TYR A 87 -18.18 -3.28 3.00
N ALA A 88 -16.84 -3.17 2.93
CA ALA A 88 -15.92 -4.28 3.08
C ALA A 88 -15.18 -4.29 4.44
N GLY A 89 -15.29 -3.25 5.23
CA GLY A 89 -14.69 -3.19 6.57
C GLY A 89 -14.56 -1.79 7.16
N PRO A 90 -14.15 -1.68 8.43
CA PRO A 90 -14.08 -0.44 9.18
C PRO A 90 -12.75 0.33 9.01
N ASP A 91 -11.97 0.03 7.98
CA ASP A 91 -10.59 0.51 7.82
C ASP A 91 -10.52 2.04 7.83
N MET A 92 -11.50 2.70 7.21
CA MET A 92 -11.54 4.16 7.08
C MET A 92 -11.73 4.88 8.43
N TRP A 93 -12.32 4.20 9.41
CA TRP A 93 -12.60 4.78 10.74
C TRP A 93 -11.71 4.19 11.84
N ARG A 94 -11.00 3.10 11.54
CA ARG A 94 -10.21 2.42 12.56
C ARG A 94 -8.93 3.21 12.84
N PRO A 95 -8.71 3.67 14.09
CA PRO A 95 -7.50 4.37 14.48
C PRO A 95 -6.24 3.57 14.12
N GLY A 96 -5.23 4.25 13.60
CA GLY A 96 -3.98 3.62 13.17
C GLY A 96 -4.07 2.79 11.89
N TRP A 97 -5.22 2.74 11.21
CA TRP A 97 -5.39 1.97 9.96
C TRP A 97 -5.56 2.87 8.73
N GLY A 98 -6.50 3.78 8.79
CA GLY A 98 -6.76 4.71 7.72
C GLY A 98 -5.71 5.80 7.61
N GLY A 99 -6.16 7.00 7.29
CA GLY A 99 -5.31 8.16 7.15
C GLY A 99 -4.89 8.75 8.49
N ARG A 100 -4.95 10.07 8.56
CA ARG A 100 -4.52 10.84 9.72
C ARG A 100 -5.54 10.70 10.84
N GLU A 101 -5.08 10.29 12.02
CA GLU A 101 -5.98 10.06 13.18
C GLU A 101 -6.80 11.29 13.62
N LYS A 102 -6.31 12.50 13.30
CA LYS A 102 -6.90 13.76 13.73
C LYS A 102 -7.71 14.52 12.65
N GLU A 103 -7.64 14.09 11.40
CA GLU A 103 -8.15 14.86 10.25
C GLU A 103 -9.35 14.21 9.55
N GLY A 104 -10.02 13.28 10.21
CA GLY A 104 -11.21 12.65 9.66
C GLY A 104 -10.96 11.28 9.04
N LEU A 105 -11.93 10.83 8.28
CA LEU A 105 -11.93 9.50 7.67
C LEU A 105 -10.92 9.42 6.53
N ALA A 106 -10.08 8.38 6.54
CA ALA A 106 -9.29 8.04 5.37
C ALA A 106 -10.22 7.61 4.23
N ARG A 107 -9.88 7.96 3.01
CA ARG A 107 -10.58 7.38 1.86
C ARG A 107 -10.16 5.92 1.62
N ALA A 108 -11.04 5.14 1.02
CA ALA A 108 -10.67 3.85 0.47
C ALA A 108 -9.60 4.02 -0.61
N THR A 109 -8.67 3.06 -0.71
CA THR A 109 -7.70 3.06 -1.81
C THR A 109 -8.40 2.76 -3.14
N HIS A 110 -7.88 3.37 -4.20
CA HIS A 110 -8.39 3.25 -5.57
C HIS A 110 -7.32 2.58 -6.46
N PRO A 111 -7.68 1.87 -7.52
CA PRO A 111 -6.69 1.29 -8.45
C PRO A 111 -5.65 2.27 -8.96
N GLY A 112 -6.01 3.54 -9.17
CA GLY A 112 -5.10 4.62 -9.57
C GLY A 112 -3.97 4.88 -8.56
N ASP A 113 -4.15 4.55 -7.27
CA ASP A 113 -3.10 4.70 -6.25
C ASP A 113 -1.90 3.76 -6.50
N TYR A 114 -2.09 2.74 -7.33
CA TYR A 114 -1.07 1.74 -7.66
C TYR A 114 -0.60 1.82 -9.12
N ALA A 115 -1.10 2.78 -9.90
CA ALA A 115 -0.86 2.86 -11.35
C ALA A 115 0.63 2.98 -11.73
N THR A 116 1.47 3.49 -10.83
CA THR A 116 2.93 3.60 -11.06
C THR A 116 3.71 2.39 -10.55
N GLU A 117 3.06 1.46 -9.89
CA GLU A 117 3.70 0.27 -9.34
C GLU A 117 3.66 -0.87 -10.36
N LYS A 118 4.81 -1.50 -10.64
CA LYS A 118 4.84 -2.70 -11.51
C LYS A 118 4.01 -3.85 -10.94
N VAL A 119 4.01 -3.99 -9.62
CA VAL A 119 3.23 -4.98 -8.87
C VAL A 119 2.78 -4.31 -7.58
N ALA A 120 1.49 -4.14 -7.36
CA ALA A 120 0.96 -3.57 -6.13
C ALA A 120 1.23 -4.51 -4.94
N LEU A 121 1.85 -3.99 -3.88
CA LEU A 121 2.13 -4.73 -2.65
C LEU A 121 0.95 -4.63 -1.68
N LEU A 122 -0.22 -5.13 -2.10
CA LEU A 122 -1.46 -5.03 -1.32
C LEU A 122 -1.40 -5.73 0.04
N GLY A 123 -0.55 -6.76 0.16
CA GLY A 123 -0.42 -7.60 1.35
C GLY A 123 -1.37 -8.78 1.38
N TYR A 124 -1.08 -9.74 2.26
CA TYR A 124 -1.82 -11.00 2.35
C TYR A 124 -2.68 -11.10 3.61
N GLN A 125 -2.19 -10.59 4.72
CA GLN A 125 -2.83 -10.67 6.02
C GLN A 125 -2.76 -9.34 6.76
N ARG A 126 -3.57 -9.20 7.81
CA ARG A 126 -3.66 -8.01 8.65
C ARG A 126 -3.36 -8.36 10.11
N ILE A 127 -2.23 -9.03 10.34
CA ILE A 127 -1.70 -9.28 11.67
C ILE A 127 -1.23 -7.95 12.26
N GLY A 128 -0.50 -7.17 11.48
CA GLY A 128 -0.15 -5.78 11.77
C GLY A 128 -1.12 -4.79 11.14
N GLN A 129 -0.92 -3.52 11.45
CA GLN A 129 -1.71 -2.41 10.91
C GLN A 129 -1.51 -2.25 9.39
N ASP A 130 -2.48 -1.64 8.72
CA ASP A 130 -2.33 -1.23 7.33
C ASP A 130 -1.29 -0.12 7.19
N LEU A 131 -0.44 -0.21 6.16
CA LEU A 131 0.66 0.70 5.94
C LEU A 131 0.43 1.71 4.81
N SER A 132 -0.76 1.73 4.17
CA SER A 132 -1.04 2.66 3.06
C SER A 132 -0.71 4.11 3.40
N ASN A 133 -0.90 4.50 4.67
CA ASN A 133 -0.75 5.87 5.15
C ASN A 133 0.18 5.98 6.36
N VAL A 134 1.10 5.03 6.52
CA VAL A 134 2.00 5.01 7.67
C VAL A 134 2.91 6.25 7.71
N GLY A 135 3.28 6.83 6.57
CA GLY A 135 4.07 8.05 6.49
C GLY A 135 3.37 9.29 7.04
N HIS A 136 2.03 9.29 7.13
CA HIS A 136 1.28 10.34 7.84
C HIS A 136 1.23 10.09 9.35
N ARG A 137 1.15 8.82 9.77
CA ARG A 137 1.05 8.46 11.19
C ARG A 137 2.38 8.57 11.93
N ILE A 138 3.45 8.10 11.34
CA ILE A 138 4.79 8.11 11.95
C ILE A 138 5.65 9.12 11.20
N LYS A 139 5.88 10.28 11.81
CA LYS A 139 6.68 11.37 11.22
C LYS A 139 8.17 11.32 11.61
N SER A 140 8.51 10.61 12.68
CA SER A 140 9.91 10.49 13.14
C SER A 140 10.57 9.27 12.48
N ARG A 141 11.69 9.51 11.81
CA ARG A 141 12.54 8.44 11.24
C ARG A 141 13.15 7.58 12.35
N GLU A 142 13.56 8.20 13.45
CA GLU A 142 14.14 7.51 14.60
C GLU A 142 13.14 6.53 15.20
N LEU A 143 11.89 6.96 15.37
CA LEU A 143 10.80 6.09 15.86
C LEU A 143 10.56 4.92 14.91
N MET A 144 10.58 5.16 13.60
CA MET A 144 10.43 4.10 12.59
C MET A 144 11.60 3.11 12.66
N HIS A 145 12.84 3.59 12.78
CA HIS A 145 14.01 2.73 12.96
C HIS A 145 13.93 1.92 14.25
N GLN A 146 13.55 2.55 15.36
CA GLN A 146 13.37 1.86 16.64
C GLN A 146 12.29 0.77 16.53
N HIS A 147 11.17 1.09 15.89
CA HIS A 147 10.08 0.13 15.67
C HIS A 147 10.52 -1.09 14.84
N LEU A 148 11.37 -0.90 13.84
CA LEU A 148 11.91 -1.99 13.02
C LEU A 148 12.99 -2.79 13.78
N ALA A 149 13.86 -2.12 14.53
CA ALA A 149 14.97 -2.76 15.23
C ALA A 149 14.51 -3.52 16.48
N ASP A 150 13.59 -2.94 17.24
CA ASP A 150 13.06 -3.48 18.49
C ASP A 150 11.60 -3.11 18.72
N PRO A 151 10.65 -3.75 18.01
CA PRO A 151 9.23 -3.44 18.15
C PRO A 151 8.71 -3.70 19.57
N LYS A 152 9.25 -4.70 20.30
CA LYS A 152 8.84 -4.99 21.68
C LYS A 152 9.34 -3.96 22.69
N GLY A 153 10.39 -3.23 22.37
CA GLY A 153 10.84 -2.11 23.18
C GLY A 153 9.86 -0.93 23.15
N LEU A 154 9.06 -0.80 22.08
CA LEU A 154 8.00 0.21 21.97
C LEU A 154 6.65 -0.31 22.47
N ASP A 155 6.31 -1.54 22.13
CA ASP A 155 5.09 -2.22 22.60
C ASP A 155 5.44 -3.66 23.01
N PRO A 156 5.46 -3.98 24.30
CA PRO A 156 5.77 -5.32 24.79
C PRO A 156 4.88 -6.43 24.23
N ASN A 157 3.65 -6.09 23.80
CA ASN A 157 2.70 -7.02 23.21
C ASN A 157 2.86 -7.17 21.71
N SER A 158 3.81 -6.48 21.08
CA SER A 158 4.02 -6.55 19.65
C SER A 158 4.34 -7.97 19.19
N GLY A 159 3.57 -8.46 18.20
CA GLY A 159 3.86 -9.70 17.46
C GLY A 159 4.85 -9.49 16.30
N MET A 160 5.25 -8.25 16.03
CA MET A 160 6.18 -7.94 14.94
C MET A 160 7.59 -8.48 15.25
N PRO A 161 8.25 -9.18 14.31
CA PRO A 161 9.63 -9.60 14.49
C PRO A 161 10.59 -8.40 14.47
N ALA A 162 11.68 -8.50 15.20
CA ALA A 162 12.73 -7.49 15.19
C ALA A 162 13.68 -7.72 14.00
N TYR A 163 13.85 -6.72 13.14
CA TYR A 163 14.72 -6.77 11.96
C TYR A 163 16.16 -6.35 12.28
N LYS A 164 16.74 -6.92 13.36
CA LYS A 164 18.08 -6.56 13.86
C LYS A 164 19.20 -6.71 12.83
N HIS A 165 19.02 -7.60 11.86
CA HIS A 165 20.00 -7.83 10.78
C HIS A 165 20.12 -6.64 9.80
N LEU A 166 19.15 -5.74 9.78
CA LEU A 166 19.21 -4.48 9.03
C LEU A 166 19.99 -3.38 9.77
N TYR A 167 20.49 -3.68 10.96
CA TYR A 167 21.16 -2.72 11.85
C TYR A 167 22.52 -3.24 12.31
N LYS A 168 23.45 -2.33 12.55
CA LYS A 168 24.75 -2.62 13.15
C LYS A 168 24.72 -2.22 14.63
N LYS A 169 25.34 -3.01 15.50
CA LYS A 169 25.59 -2.58 16.88
C LYS A 169 26.51 -1.37 16.86
N SER A 170 26.14 -0.31 17.56
CA SER A 170 27.02 0.83 17.77
C SER A 170 28.08 0.50 18.81
N SER A 171 29.33 0.82 18.50
CA SER A 171 30.43 0.75 19.46
C SER A 171 30.53 2.03 20.31
N VAL A 172 29.81 3.10 19.94
CA VAL A 172 29.94 4.45 20.51
C VAL A 172 28.71 4.90 21.29
N ARG A 173 27.53 4.33 20.97
CA ARG A 173 26.24 4.61 21.65
C ARG A 173 25.52 3.31 21.93
N GLU A 174 24.84 3.24 23.08
CA GLU A 174 23.83 2.18 23.26
C GLU A 174 22.77 2.33 22.16
N GLY A 175 22.70 1.36 21.23
CA GLY A 175 21.72 1.38 20.18
C GLY A 175 22.18 0.70 18.89
N TYR A 176 21.31 0.75 17.92
CA TYR A 176 21.52 0.18 16.60
C TYR A 176 21.72 1.29 15.56
N VAL A 177 22.78 1.19 14.77
CA VAL A 177 23.01 2.08 13.62
C VAL A 177 22.36 1.46 12.39
N PRO A 178 21.45 2.16 11.68
CA PRO A 178 20.82 1.64 10.49
C PRO A 178 21.87 1.39 9.39
N THR A 179 21.66 0.32 8.64
CA THR A 179 22.39 0.10 7.38
C THR A 179 21.71 0.85 6.24
N GLY A 180 22.37 0.97 5.08
CA GLY A 180 21.72 1.55 3.90
C GLY A 180 20.41 0.85 3.49
N LYS A 181 20.26 -0.44 3.82
CA LYS A 181 18.99 -1.18 3.63
C LYS A 181 17.89 -0.68 4.58
N ALA A 182 18.23 -0.50 5.86
CA ALA A 182 17.28 0.02 6.83
C ALA A 182 16.83 1.44 6.49
N GLU A 183 17.78 2.30 6.08
CA GLU A 183 17.48 3.66 5.63
C GLU A 183 16.53 3.67 4.42
N ALA A 184 16.81 2.87 3.40
CA ALA A 184 15.96 2.77 2.22
C ALA A 184 14.56 2.22 2.56
N LEU A 185 14.46 1.22 3.46
CA LEU A 185 13.18 0.71 3.93
C LEU A 185 12.38 1.78 4.65
N VAL A 186 13.02 2.57 5.51
CA VAL A 186 12.37 3.69 6.20
C VAL A 186 11.95 4.78 5.22
N ASP A 187 12.76 5.10 4.21
CA ASP A 187 12.37 6.04 3.14
C ASP A 187 11.10 5.56 2.41
N TYR A 188 11.04 4.27 2.07
CA TYR A 188 9.84 3.68 1.48
C TYR A 188 8.63 3.79 2.41
N LEU A 189 8.74 3.37 3.66
CA LEU A 189 7.63 3.43 4.62
C LEU A 189 7.15 4.86 4.86
N MET A 190 8.07 5.83 4.96
CA MET A 190 7.74 7.25 5.11
C MET A 190 7.07 7.84 3.86
N SER A 191 7.30 7.25 2.69
CA SER A 191 6.64 7.66 1.45
C SER A 191 5.21 7.14 1.30
N LEU A 192 4.80 6.18 2.14
CA LEU A 192 3.46 5.60 2.09
C LEU A 192 2.39 6.57 2.63
N LYS A 193 1.78 7.33 1.72
CA LYS A 193 0.79 8.38 1.98
C LYS A 193 -0.33 8.33 0.93
N LYS A 194 -1.13 7.24 0.92
CA LYS A 194 -2.16 6.99 -0.12
C LYS A 194 -3.51 7.67 0.13
N ASP A 195 -3.69 8.39 1.23
CA ASP A 195 -4.95 9.05 1.60
C ASP A 195 -5.18 10.41 0.93
N GLN A 196 -4.73 10.55 -0.29
CA GLN A 196 -4.87 11.77 -1.07
C GLN A 196 -6.32 12.03 -1.45
N GLN A 197 -6.70 13.30 -1.52
CA GLN A 197 -7.98 13.68 -2.11
C GLN A 197 -7.95 13.43 -3.63
N ILE A 198 -8.94 12.71 -4.12
CA ILE A 198 -9.12 12.54 -5.56
C ILE A 198 -9.74 13.85 -6.09
N PRO A 199 -9.10 14.55 -7.07
CA PRO A 199 -9.72 15.72 -7.68
C PRO A 199 -11.11 15.36 -8.21
N GLY A 200 -12.14 16.11 -7.81
CA GLY A 200 -13.53 15.87 -8.21
C GLY A 200 -14.26 14.77 -7.43
N ALA A 201 -13.65 14.12 -6.45
CA ALA A 201 -14.39 13.30 -5.51
C ALA A 201 -15.29 14.19 -4.65
N ILE A 202 -16.59 13.91 -4.68
CA ILE A 202 -17.55 14.54 -3.75
C ILE A 202 -17.10 14.17 -2.36
N ALA A 203 -16.87 15.17 -1.51
CA ALA A 203 -16.56 14.93 -0.11
C ALA A 203 -17.64 14.01 0.46
N SER A 204 -17.28 12.77 0.76
CA SER A 204 -18.19 11.81 1.38
C SER A 204 -18.33 12.21 2.84
N GLY A 205 -19.30 13.03 3.14
CA GLY A 205 -19.57 13.38 4.55
C GLY A 205 -20.16 14.76 4.73
N SER A 206 -21.38 14.92 4.36
CA SER A 206 -22.33 15.84 5.02
C SER A 206 -23.46 15.01 5.61
#